data_4935138abce908890451e438b60d9c43
#
_entry.id   4935138abce908890451e438b60d9c43
#
_cell.length_a   1.000
_cell.length_b   1.000
_cell.length_c   1.000
_cell.angle_alpha   90.00
_cell.angle_beta   90.00
_cell.angle_gamma   90.00
#
_symmetry.space_group_name_H-M   'P 1'
#
loop_
_entity.id
_entity.type
_entity.pdbx_description
1 polymer ?
#
loop_
_entity_poly.entity_id
_entity_poly.type
_entity_poly.pdbx_seq_one_letter_code
_entity_poly.pdbx_strand_id
1 'polypeptide(L)'
;MTTMYRVTDPATGQVAEEFPTATDAEILSALDRSATTFDEWSKTPVAERAALLTRVSEIYAERAEELAEVIRLEMGKSVPEGKGEVQLSSMIYKYFADNAEAFMADEPLRGPEDATAMIRRKPVGSLLGIMPWNFPYYQVARFAAPNLVLGNTIILKHAEICPRSSAKIAELMKEGGIPEGVYNNIYATHEQIGRAHV
;
A
#
# COMPACT_ATOMS: atom_id res chain seq x y z
N MET A 1 23.62 -1.08 17.01
CA MET A 1 22.21 -0.68 17.15
C MET A 1 21.36 -1.90 16.88
N THR A 2 20.42 -2.22 17.75
CA THR A 2 19.54 -3.38 17.54
C THR A 2 18.60 -3.04 16.40
N THR A 3 18.54 -3.87 15.36
CA THR A 3 17.64 -3.70 14.22
C THR A 3 16.19 -3.69 14.71
N MET A 4 15.45 -2.63 14.44
CA MET A 4 14.06 -2.49 14.90
C MET A 4 13.14 -3.47 14.15
N TYR A 5 13.40 -3.69 12.85
CA TYR A 5 12.59 -4.52 11.97
C TYR A 5 13.12 -5.94 11.92
N ARG A 6 12.34 -6.89 12.43
CA ARG A 6 12.70 -8.30 12.43
C ARG A 6 11.48 -9.22 12.39
N VAL A 7 11.64 -10.35 11.73
CA VAL A 7 10.69 -11.47 11.79
C VAL A 7 11.06 -12.35 12.97
N THR A 8 10.21 -12.39 13.97
CA THR A 8 10.34 -13.31 15.10
C THR A 8 9.20 -14.31 15.04
N ASP A 9 9.52 -15.60 14.84
CA ASP A 9 8.50 -16.65 14.81
C ASP A 9 7.83 -16.74 16.19
N PRO A 10 6.54 -16.43 16.32
CA PRO A 10 5.85 -16.45 17.61
C PRO A 10 5.67 -17.84 18.19
N ALA A 11 5.79 -18.91 17.40
CA ALA A 11 5.71 -20.28 17.87
C ALA A 11 7.01 -20.75 18.55
N THR A 12 8.16 -20.21 18.17
CA THR A 12 9.46 -20.61 18.68
C THR A 12 10.18 -19.52 19.47
N GLY A 13 9.80 -18.25 19.26
CA GLY A 13 10.48 -17.07 19.80
C GLY A 13 11.81 -16.76 19.11
N GLN A 14 12.17 -17.49 18.05
CA GLN A 14 13.42 -17.30 17.32
C GLN A 14 13.30 -16.21 16.26
N VAL A 15 14.35 -15.42 16.12
CA VAL A 15 14.48 -14.44 15.03
C VAL A 15 14.83 -15.20 13.75
N ALA A 16 13.93 -15.13 12.76
CA ALA A 16 14.11 -15.78 11.46
C ALA A 16 14.81 -14.86 10.44
N GLU A 17 14.60 -13.56 10.54
CA GLU A 17 15.16 -12.58 9.60
C GLU A 17 15.19 -11.19 10.23
N GLU A 18 16.19 -10.38 9.84
CA GLU A 18 16.32 -8.97 10.24
C GLU A 18 16.40 -8.07 9.02
N PHE A 19 15.75 -6.90 9.10
CA PHE A 19 15.74 -5.89 8.07
C PHE A 19 16.39 -4.61 8.61
N PRO A 20 17.35 -4.01 7.88
CA PRO A 20 17.98 -2.80 8.34
C PRO A 20 16.98 -1.65 8.39
N THR A 21 17.08 -0.84 9.44
CA THR A 21 16.35 0.42 9.52
C THR A 21 16.88 1.38 8.45
N ALA A 22 15.96 2.05 7.74
CA ALA A 22 16.34 3.02 6.73
C ALA A 22 17.11 4.20 7.33
N THR A 23 18.10 4.68 6.61
CA THR A 23 18.80 5.93 6.91
C THR A 23 17.91 7.14 6.57
N ASP A 24 18.17 8.29 7.16
CA ASP A 24 17.48 9.53 6.83
C ASP A 24 17.62 9.88 5.33
N ALA A 25 18.77 9.59 4.73
CA ALA A 25 19.00 9.80 3.29
C ALA A 25 18.10 8.91 2.41
N GLU A 26 17.92 7.65 2.78
CA GLU A 26 17.01 6.73 2.07
C GLU A 26 15.55 7.17 2.20
N ILE A 27 15.14 7.65 3.38
CA ILE A 27 13.79 8.19 3.60
C ILE A 27 13.57 9.43 2.75
N LEU A 28 14.49 10.39 2.76
CA LEU A 28 14.41 11.60 1.93
C LEU A 28 14.36 11.25 0.44
N SER A 29 15.18 10.29 -0.01
CA SER A 29 15.14 9.81 -1.40
C SER A 29 13.78 9.16 -1.76
N ALA A 30 13.18 8.42 -0.84
CA ALA A 30 11.84 7.84 -1.05
C ALA A 30 10.75 8.93 -1.14
N LEU A 31 10.84 9.98 -0.31
CA LEU A 31 9.96 11.14 -0.34
C LEU A 31 10.07 11.89 -1.68
N ASP A 32 11.29 12.23 -2.10
CA ASP A 32 11.55 12.93 -3.36
C ASP A 32 11.06 12.12 -4.57
N ARG A 33 11.37 10.82 -4.60
CA ARG A 33 10.90 9.91 -5.65
C ARG A 33 9.37 9.84 -5.69
N SER A 34 8.72 9.69 -4.53
CA SER A 34 7.26 9.63 -4.44
C SER A 34 6.61 10.92 -4.92
N ALA A 35 7.15 12.08 -4.52
CA ALA A 35 6.66 13.40 -4.93
C ALA A 35 6.84 13.62 -6.44
N THR A 36 8.00 13.31 -6.98
CA THR A 36 8.29 13.47 -8.43
C THR A 36 7.40 12.54 -9.25
N THR A 37 7.23 11.29 -8.84
CA THR A 37 6.40 10.30 -9.55
C THR A 37 4.91 10.67 -9.50
N PHE A 38 4.46 11.37 -8.46
CA PHE A 38 3.08 11.84 -8.35
C PHE A 38 2.66 12.68 -9.56
N ASP A 39 3.54 13.53 -10.09
CA ASP A 39 3.21 14.41 -11.22
C ASP A 39 2.80 13.65 -12.49
N GLU A 40 3.41 12.48 -12.72
CA GLU A 40 3.06 11.62 -13.84
C GLU A 40 1.91 10.66 -13.50
N TRP A 41 1.97 10.04 -12.32
CA TRP A 41 0.95 9.10 -11.88
C TRP A 41 -0.44 9.72 -11.77
N SER A 42 -0.54 10.95 -11.28
CA SER A 42 -1.81 11.67 -11.16
C SER A 42 -2.47 11.99 -12.51
N LYS A 43 -1.69 12.04 -13.59
CA LYS A 43 -2.15 12.27 -14.99
C LYS A 43 -2.45 10.97 -15.73
N THR A 44 -1.97 9.82 -15.23
CA THR A 44 -2.25 8.51 -15.84
C THR A 44 -3.77 8.29 -15.88
N PRO A 45 -4.34 7.87 -17.02
CA PRO A 45 -5.78 7.61 -17.13
C PRO A 45 -6.30 6.65 -16.05
N VAL A 46 -7.50 6.91 -15.54
CA VAL A 46 -8.12 6.08 -14.47
C VAL A 46 -8.19 4.62 -14.88
N ALA A 47 -8.56 4.34 -16.14
CA ALA A 47 -8.64 2.98 -16.67
C ALA A 47 -7.28 2.25 -16.64
N GLU A 48 -6.18 2.94 -16.91
CA GLU A 48 -4.84 2.34 -16.84
C GLU A 48 -4.44 2.03 -15.40
N ARG A 49 -4.68 2.95 -14.46
CA ARG A 49 -4.45 2.69 -13.04
C ARG A 49 -5.29 1.51 -12.53
N ALA A 50 -6.56 1.44 -12.95
CA ALA A 50 -7.46 0.34 -12.63
C ALA A 50 -6.97 -1.01 -13.16
N ALA A 51 -6.46 -1.04 -14.41
CA ALA A 51 -5.90 -2.26 -14.98
C ALA A 51 -4.69 -2.78 -14.20
N LEU A 52 -3.80 -1.89 -13.75
CA LEU A 52 -2.67 -2.27 -12.90
C LEU A 52 -3.11 -2.83 -11.55
N LEU A 53 -4.13 -2.23 -10.92
CA LEU A 53 -4.68 -2.75 -9.67
C LEU A 53 -5.40 -4.09 -9.85
N THR A 54 -6.05 -4.31 -10.99
CA THR A 54 -6.60 -5.63 -11.34
C THR A 54 -5.49 -6.67 -11.38
N ARG A 55 -4.36 -6.36 -12.01
CA ARG A 55 -3.21 -7.27 -12.04
C ARG A 55 -2.64 -7.53 -10.64
N VAL A 56 -2.52 -6.50 -9.79
CA VAL A 56 -2.12 -6.68 -8.37
C VAL A 56 -3.09 -7.63 -7.66
N SER A 57 -4.40 -7.46 -7.84
CA SER A 57 -5.42 -8.36 -7.26
C SER A 57 -5.23 -9.82 -7.68
N GLU A 58 -4.97 -10.07 -8.97
CA GLU A 58 -4.73 -11.42 -9.50
C GLU A 58 -3.49 -12.05 -8.86
N ILE A 59 -2.39 -11.32 -8.76
CA ILE A 59 -1.15 -11.79 -8.13
C ILE A 59 -1.37 -12.13 -6.65
N TYR A 60 -2.13 -11.32 -5.90
CA TYR A 60 -2.51 -11.66 -4.53
C TYR A 60 -3.28 -12.99 -4.45
N ALA A 61 -4.22 -13.23 -5.36
CA ALA A 61 -4.97 -14.47 -5.41
C ALA A 61 -4.09 -15.68 -5.79
N GLU A 62 -3.21 -15.51 -6.79
CA GLU A 62 -2.28 -16.54 -7.26
C GLU A 62 -1.28 -16.97 -6.16
N ARG A 63 -0.80 -16.02 -5.35
CA ARG A 63 0.23 -16.23 -4.33
C ARG A 63 -0.34 -16.36 -2.90
N ALA A 64 -1.63 -16.62 -2.75
CA ALA A 64 -2.31 -16.62 -1.44
C ALA A 64 -1.69 -17.58 -0.42
N GLU A 65 -1.22 -18.75 -0.84
CA GLU A 65 -0.52 -19.73 0.02
C GLU A 65 0.79 -19.18 0.57
N GLU A 66 1.64 -18.66 -0.32
CA GLU A 66 2.94 -18.06 0.03
C GLU A 66 2.76 -16.90 1.02
N LEU A 67 1.82 -16.00 0.73
CA LEU A 67 1.58 -14.82 1.56
C LEU A 67 0.99 -15.20 2.93
N ALA A 68 0.17 -16.24 3.00
CA ALA A 68 -0.35 -16.76 4.27
C ALA A 68 0.76 -17.35 5.15
N GLU A 69 1.75 -18.03 4.57
CA GLU A 69 2.92 -18.52 5.31
C GLU A 69 3.77 -17.37 5.88
N VAL A 70 3.89 -16.25 5.15
CA VAL A 70 4.54 -15.05 5.68
C VAL A 70 3.80 -14.51 6.92
N ILE A 71 2.47 -14.41 6.85
CA ILE A 71 1.65 -13.98 7.99
C ILE A 71 1.83 -14.93 9.18
N ARG A 72 1.83 -16.25 8.94
CA ARG A 72 2.02 -17.26 9.98
C ARG A 72 3.37 -17.07 10.69
N LEU A 73 4.43 -16.84 9.92
CA LEU A 73 5.78 -16.69 10.46
C LEU A 73 5.96 -15.38 11.26
N GLU A 74 5.33 -14.29 10.83
CA GLU A 74 5.50 -12.97 11.45
C GLU A 74 4.58 -12.72 12.65
N MET A 75 3.36 -13.27 12.62
CA MET A 75 2.37 -12.95 13.65
C MET A 75 1.59 -14.16 14.20
N GLY A 76 1.90 -15.37 13.75
CA GLY A 76 1.32 -16.61 14.29
C GLY A 76 -0.12 -16.91 13.88
N LYS A 77 -0.67 -16.19 12.88
CA LYS A 77 -2.00 -16.49 12.34
C LYS A 77 -1.97 -17.86 11.63
N SER A 78 -3.01 -18.65 11.78
CA SER A 78 -3.10 -19.93 11.07
C SER A 78 -3.10 -19.71 9.54
N VAL A 79 -2.55 -20.66 8.78
CA VAL A 79 -2.49 -20.57 7.31
C VAL A 79 -3.88 -20.38 6.68
N PRO A 80 -4.95 -21.10 7.10
CA PRO A 80 -6.29 -20.87 6.58
C PRO A 80 -6.80 -19.43 6.82
N GLU A 81 -6.57 -18.86 8.01
CA GLU A 81 -6.95 -17.47 8.31
C GLU A 81 -6.09 -16.48 7.52
N GLY A 82 -4.78 -16.74 7.37
CA GLY A 82 -3.88 -15.97 6.53
C GLY A 82 -4.33 -15.94 5.07
N LYS A 83 -4.72 -17.09 4.51
CA LYS A 83 -5.30 -17.18 3.15
C LYS A 83 -6.58 -16.36 3.03
N GLY A 84 -7.47 -16.42 4.02
CA GLY A 84 -8.68 -15.59 4.05
C GLY A 84 -8.37 -14.09 4.02
N GLU A 85 -7.35 -13.66 4.76
CA GLU A 85 -6.90 -12.26 4.74
C GLU A 85 -6.36 -11.85 3.36
N VAL A 86 -5.52 -12.68 2.75
CA VAL A 86 -4.92 -12.41 1.44
C VAL A 86 -6.01 -12.35 0.36
N GLN A 87 -6.98 -13.28 0.39
CA GLN A 87 -8.11 -13.28 -0.52
C GLN A 87 -8.96 -12.00 -0.37
N LEU A 88 -9.24 -11.59 0.87
CA LEU A 88 -9.96 -10.33 1.12
C LEU A 88 -9.17 -9.13 0.59
N SER A 89 -7.85 -9.11 0.73
CA SER A 89 -6.98 -8.07 0.18
C SER A 89 -7.06 -8.02 -1.35
N SER A 90 -7.00 -9.17 -2.02
CA SER A 90 -7.22 -9.31 -3.46
C SER A 90 -8.57 -8.71 -3.87
N MET A 91 -9.65 -9.08 -3.18
CA MET A 91 -11.00 -8.57 -3.47
C MET A 91 -11.11 -7.06 -3.30
N ILE A 92 -10.39 -6.45 -2.35
CA ILE A 92 -10.36 -5.00 -2.16
C ILE A 92 -9.70 -4.31 -3.35
N TYR A 93 -8.52 -4.78 -3.80
CA TYR A 93 -7.88 -4.23 -5.00
C TYR A 93 -8.79 -4.36 -6.23
N LYS A 94 -9.41 -5.53 -6.42
CA LYS A 94 -10.35 -5.76 -7.51
C LYS A 94 -11.56 -4.83 -7.45
N TYR A 95 -12.14 -4.67 -6.27
CA TYR A 95 -13.31 -3.80 -6.07
C TYR A 95 -13.03 -2.35 -6.46
N PHE A 96 -11.89 -1.79 -6.00
CA PHE A 96 -11.54 -0.42 -6.36
C PHE A 96 -11.13 -0.29 -7.82
N ALA A 97 -10.53 -1.31 -8.43
CA ALA A 97 -10.24 -1.34 -9.86
C ALA A 97 -11.52 -1.35 -10.70
N ASP A 98 -12.46 -2.24 -10.40
CA ASP A 98 -13.72 -2.38 -11.15
C ASP A 98 -14.63 -1.15 -11.07
N ASN A 99 -14.55 -0.40 -9.97
CA ASN A 99 -15.39 0.77 -9.74
C ASN A 99 -14.63 2.10 -9.94
N ALA A 100 -13.39 2.05 -10.41
CA ALA A 100 -12.50 3.21 -10.48
C ALA A 100 -13.12 4.40 -11.25
N GLU A 101 -13.64 4.15 -12.44
CA GLU A 101 -14.24 5.20 -13.27
C GLU A 101 -15.50 5.80 -12.62
N ALA A 102 -16.35 4.96 -12.04
CA ALA A 102 -17.56 5.41 -11.35
C ALA A 102 -17.23 6.28 -10.11
N PHE A 103 -16.21 5.87 -9.34
CA PHE A 103 -15.78 6.65 -8.17
C PHE A 103 -15.09 7.96 -8.52
N MET A 104 -14.49 8.05 -9.72
CA MET A 104 -13.79 9.23 -10.20
C MET A 104 -14.66 10.15 -11.07
N ALA A 105 -15.87 9.72 -11.42
CA ALA A 105 -16.78 10.53 -12.21
C ALA A 105 -17.15 11.84 -11.49
N ASP A 106 -17.25 12.91 -12.27
CA ASP A 106 -17.77 14.19 -11.76
C ASP A 106 -19.23 14.02 -11.33
N GLU A 107 -19.55 14.46 -10.13
CA GLU A 107 -20.91 14.42 -9.56
C GLU A 107 -21.58 15.79 -9.72
N PRO A 108 -22.54 15.95 -10.63
CA PRO A 108 -23.19 17.22 -10.84
C PRO A 108 -24.05 17.62 -9.63
N LEU A 109 -23.96 18.87 -9.24
CA LEU A 109 -24.75 19.48 -8.19
C LEU A 109 -25.83 20.39 -8.81
N ARG A 110 -26.98 20.48 -8.13
CA ARG A 110 -27.99 21.50 -8.47
C ARG A 110 -27.46 22.88 -8.13
N GLY A 111 -27.37 23.73 -9.12
CA GLY A 111 -26.97 25.12 -9.02
C GLY A 111 -28.03 26.07 -9.56
N PRO A 112 -27.80 27.41 -9.56
CA PRO A 112 -28.61 28.36 -10.31
C PRO A 112 -28.69 28.02 -11.78
N GLU A 113 -29.73 28.45 -12.48
CA GLU A 113 -29.99 28.10 -13.90
C GLU A 113 -28.85 28.50 -14.85
N ASP A 114 -28.07 29.50 -14.49
CA ASP A 114 -26.93 30.05 -15.25
C ASP A 114 -25.56 29.56 -14.79
N ALA A 115 -25.49 28.57 -13.84
CA ALA A 115 -24.25 28.07 -13.29
C ALA A 115 -24.17 26.54 -13.33
N THR A 116 -22.97 26.02 -13.61
CA THR A 116 -22.66 24.59 -13.48
C THR A 116 -21.83 24.35 -12.22
N ALA A 117 -22.31 23.48 -11.34
CA ALA A 117 -21.58 23.06 -10.15
C ALA A 117 -21.38 21.54 -10.14
N MET A 118 -20.23 21.08 -9.67
CA MET A 118 -19.91 19.65 -9.58
C MET A 118 -18.96 19.36 -8.43
N ILE A 119 -19.05 18.15 -7.90
CA ILE A 119 -18.00 17.58 -7.04
C ILE A 119 -17.03 16.84 -7.93
N ARG A 120 -15.76 17.20 -7.87
CA ARG A 120 -14.66 16.51 -8.56
C ARG A 120 -13.65 15.99 -7.56
N ARG A 121 -13.37 14.68 -7.66
CA ARG A 121 -12.36 14.01 -6.82
C ARG A 121 -11.01 14.10 -7.51
N LYS A 122 -9.97 14.53 -6.76
CA LYS A 122 -8.60 14.66 -7.27
C LYS A 122 -7.62 14.07 -6.26
N PRO A 123 -6.47 13.56 -6.70
CA PRO A 123 -5.39 13.16 -5.80
C PRO A 123 -4.82 14.39 -5.09
N VAL A 124 -4.30 14.17 -3.88
CA VAL A 124 -3.73 15.23 -3.04
C VAL A 124 -2.20 15.20 -2.98
N GLY A 125 -1.57 14.13 -3.46
CA GLY A 125 -0.11 14.01 -3.49
C GLY A 125 0.40 12.68 -2.98
N SER A 126 1.59 12.72 -2.36
CA SER A 126 2.21 11.58 -1.70
C SER A 126 1.65 11.40 -0.30
N LEU A 127 1.19 10.19 0.02
CA LEU A 127 0.55 9.85 1.28
C LEU A 127 1.44 8.95 2.13
N LEU A 128 1.60 9.27 3.41
CA LEU A 128 2.23 8.39 4.37
C LEU A 128 1.18 7.45 4.98
N GLY A 129 1.36 6.14 4.79
CA GLY A 129 0.59 5.09 5.43
C GLY A 129 1.37 4.48 6.60
N ILE A 130 0.79 4.47 7.81
CA ILE A 130 1.35 3.78 8.98
C ILE A 130 0.40 2.65 9.33
N MET A 131 0.86 1.39 9.20
CA MET A 131 0.00 0.22 9.29
C MET A 131 0.30 -0.64 10.51
N PRO A 132 -0.75 -1.20 11.14
CA PRO A 132 -0.61 -2.10 12.27
C PRO A 132 -0.29 -3.53 11.82
N TRP A 133 0.04 -4.39 12.78
CA TRP A 133 0.50 -5.77 12.57
C TRP A 133 -0.62 -6.81 12.45
N ASN A 134 -1.82 -6.51 12.95
CA ASN A 134 -2.85 -7.53 13.17
C ASN A 134 -3.53 -8.07 11.89
N PHE A 135 -3.47 -7.31 10.78
CA PHE A 135 -3.90 -7.70 9.44
C PHE A 135 -2.97 -7.07 8.40
N PRO A 136 -1.74 -7.62 8.23
CA PRO A 136 -0.66 -6.95 7.51
C PRO A 136 -0.98 -6.65 6.03
N TYR A 137 -1.68 -7.50 5.32
CA TYR A 137 -2.07 -7.25 3.93
C TYR A 137 -3.38 -6.47 3.81
N TYR A 138 -4.39 -6.82 4.63
CA TYR A 138 -5.71 -6.20 4.57
C TYR A 138 -5.69 -4.71 4.91
N GLN A 139 -4.95 -4.30 5.95
CA GLN A 139 -4.88 -2.89 6.32
C GLN A 139 -4.21 -2.05 5.23
N VAL A 140 -3.19 -2.60 4.57
CA VAL A 140 -2.55 -1.94 3.43
C VAL A 140 -3.50 -1.87 2.24
N ALA A 141 -4.18 -2.96 1.89
CA ALA A 141 -5.12 -2.98 0.76
C ALA A 141 -6.22 -1.92 0.89
N ARG A 142 -6.82 -1.78 2.09
CA ARG A 142 -7.84 -0.76 2.38
C ARG A 142 -7.35 0.67 2.18
N PHE A 143 -6.10 0.92 2.47
CA PHE A 143 -5.49 2.24 2.29
C PHE A 143 -4.99 2.43 0.87
N ALA A 144 -4.24 1.45 0.33
CA ALA A 144 -3.54 1.60 -0.94
C ALA A 144 -4.50 1.58 -2.14
N ALA A 145 -5.46 0.66 -2.18
CA ALA A 145 -6.30 0.49 -3.36
C ALA A 145 -7.07 1.77 -3.75
N PRO A 146 -7.85 2.42 -2.87
CA PRO A 146 -8.56 3.65 -3.24
C PRO A 146 -7.61 4.80 -3.58
N ASN A 147 -6.48 4.93 -2.87
CA ASN A 147 -5.55 6.03 -3.06
C ASN A 147 -4.75 5.89 -4.36
N LEU A 148 -4.34 4.69 -4.74
CA LEU A 148 -3.69 4.43 -6.02
C LEU A 148 -4.65 4.65 -7.20
N VAL A 149 -5.91 4.21 -7.11
CA VAL A 149 -6.94 4.51 -8.13
C VAL A 149 -7.16 6.01 -8.26
N LEU A 150 -7.24 6.73 -7.14
CA LEU A 150 -7.41 8.20 -7.15
C LEU A 150 -6.22 8.92 -7.82
N GLY A 151 -5.03 8.30 -7.81
CA GLY A 151 -3.81 8.87 -8.41
C GLY A 151 -2.84 9.45 -7.38
N ASN A 152 -2.99 9.13 -6.09
CA ASN A 152 -1.99 9.42 -5.07
C ASN A 152 -0.81 8.46 -5.18
N THR A 153 0.37 8.89 -4.74
CA THR A 153 1.50 8.02 -4.45
C THR A 153 1.55 7.67 -2.97
N ILE A 154 2.25 6.60 -2.61
CA ILE A 154 2.25 6.06 -1.24
C ILE A 154 3.67 5.83 -0.75
N ILE A 155 3.92 6.27 0.48
CA ILE A 155 5.04 5.84 1.30
C ILE A 155 4.45 5.05 2.46
N LEU A 156 4.83 3.79 2.58
CA LEU A 156 4.31 2.90 3.62
C LEU A 156 5.37 2.62 4.68
N LYS A 157 5.03 2.89 5.94
CA LYS A 157 5.71 2.38 7.12
C LYS A 157 4.83 1.33 7.77
N HIS A 158 5.21 0.07 7.65
CA HIS A 158 4.51 -1.04 8.31
C HIS A 158 4.97 -1.23 9.76
N ALA A 159 4.25 -2.05 10.53
CA ALA A 159 4.69 -2.46 11.87
C ALA A 159 6.04 -3.18 11.82
N GLU A 160 6.88 -2.96 12.83
CA GLU A 160 8.25 -3.47 12.91
C GLU A 160 8.34 -5.00 12.97
N ILE A 161 7.24 -5.65 13.37
CA ILE A 161 7.15 -7.12 13.44
C ILE A 161 6.67 -7.76 12.12
N CYS A 162 6.27 -6.95 11.11
CA CYS A 162 5.78 -7.41 9.81
C CYS A 162 6.64 -6.91 8.64
N PRO A 163 8.00 -6.95 8.71
CA PRO A 163 8.84 -6.40 7.66
C PRO A 163 8.80 -7.22 6.38
N ARG A 164 8.65 -8.54 6.46
CA ARG A 164 8.56 -9.42 5.29
C ARG A 164 7.24 -9.25 4.55
N SER A 165 6.12 -9.15 5.28
CA SER A 165 4.82 -8.80 4.67
C SER A 165 4.90 -7.47 3.93
N SER A 166 5.54 -6.47 4.53
CA SER A 166 5.75 -5.15 3.93
C SER A 166 6.58 -5.23 2.65
N ALA A 167 7.70 -5.98 2.65
CA ALA A 167 8.52 -6.22 1.47
C ALA A 167 7.72 -6.95 0.36
N LYS A 168 6.96 -7.98 0.75
CA LYS A 168 6.12 -8.73 -0.20
C LYS A 168 5.07 -7.85 -0.86
N ILE A 169 4.43 -6.94 -0.14
CA ILE A 169 3.49 -5.99 -0.73
C ILE A 169 4.18 -5.14 -1.80
N ALA A 170 5.37 -4.60 -1.53
CA ALA A 170 6.12 -3.81 -2.50
C ALA A 170 6.51 -4.64 -3.75
N GLU A 171 6.89 -5.93 -3.55
CA GLU A 171 7.16 -6.89 -4.62
C GLU A 171 5.91 -7.10 -5.51
N LEU A 172 4.75 -7.35 -4.90
CA LEU A 172 3.48 -7.56 -5.61
C LEU A 172 3.04 -6.32 -6.40
N MET A 173 3.22 -5.13 -5.83
CA MET A 173 2.96 -3.87 -6.54
C MET A 173 3.82 -3.74 -7.80
N LYS A 174 5.12 -4.01 -7.67
CA LYS A 174 6.06 -3.98 -8.80
C LYS A 174 5.72 -5.04 -9.86
N GLU A 175 5.43 -6.27 -9.44
CA GLU A 175 5.02 -7.39 -10.32
C GLU A 175 3.71 -7.07 -11.07
N GLY A 176 2.77 -6.40 -10.40
CA GLY A 176 1.53 -5.89 -10.98
C GLY A 176 1.71 -4.72 -11.95
N GLY A 177 2.94 -4.22 -12.12
CA GLY A 177 3.27 -3.14 -13.05
C GLY A 177 3.09 -1.73 -12.47
N ILE A 178 2.86 -1.59 -11.18
CA ILE A 178 2.82 -0.26 -10.53
C ILE A 178 4.21 0.40 -10.71
N PRO A 179 4.28 1.61 -11.29
CA PRO A 179 5.55 2.28 -11.55
C PRO A 179 6.38 2.51 -10.28
N GLU A 180 7.71 2.49 -10.44
CA GLU A 180 8.61 2.83 -9.34
C GLU A 180 8.31 4.23 -8.80
N GLY A 181 8.31 4.39 -7.49
CA GLY A 181 7.98 5.65 -6.82
C GLY A 181 6.49 5.84 -6.50
N VAL A 182 5.58 5.10 -7.16
CA VAL A 182 4.13 5.17 -6.83
C VAL A 182 3.82 4.50 -5.51
N TYR A 183 4.48 3.37 -5.21
CA TYR A 183 4.37 2.68 -3.92
C TYR A 183 5.78 2.42 -3.36
N ASN A 184 6.08 3.01 -2.21
CA ASN A 184 7.38 2.92 -1.56
C ASN A 184 7.23 2.32 -0.17
N ASN A 185 7.90 1.21 0.10
CA ASN A 185 8.01 0.66 1.45
C ASN A 185 9.26 1.20 2.13
N ILE A 186 9.14 1.68 3.38
CA ILE A 186 10.26 2.17 4.19
C ILE A 186 10.29 1.50 5.56
N TYR A 187 11.49 1.20 6.06
CA TYR A 187 11.71 0.68 7.41
C TYR A 187 12.18 1.80 8.34
N ALA A 188 11.30 2.80 8.54
CA ALA A 188 11.60 3.99 9.33
C ALA A 188 11.32 3.79 10.83
N THR A 189 12.10 4.45 11.68
CA THR A 189 11.85 4.52 13.13
C THR A 189 10.67 5.44 13.45
N HIS A 190 10.15 5.34 14.68
CA HIS A 190 9.10 6.27 15.15
C HIS A 190 9.57 7.73 15.16
N GLU A 191 10.84 7.97 15.49
CA GLU A 191 11.42 9.31 15.47
C GLU A 191 11.50 9.88 14.06
N GLN A 192 11.91 9.06 13.08
CA GLN A 192 11.96 9.48 11.67
C GLN A 192 10.58 9.79 11.11
N ILE A 193 9.55 9.02 11.49
CA ILE A 193 8.15 9.29 11.10
C ILE A 193 7.66 10.61 11.68
N GLY A 194 7.99 10.94 12.93
CA GLY A 194 7.62 12.22 13.55
C GLY A 194 8.18 13.44 12.83
N ARG A 195 9.34 13.32 12.19
CA ARG A 195 9.95 14.40 11.39
C ARG A 195 9.23 14.66 10.06
N ALA A 196 8.49 13.69 9.53
CA ALA A 196 7.77 13.83 8.27
C ALA A 196 6.53 14.76 8.36
N HIS A 197 6.17 15.21 9.56
CA HIS A 197 5.02 16.07 9.83
C HIS A 197 5.38 17.54 10.11
N VAL A 198 6.64 17.93 9.89
CA VAL A 198 7.12 19.29 10.17
C VAL A 198 7.41 20.06 8.88
#